data_2f23bccd657c04df6c2ea51a8ef2b620
#
_entry.id   2f23bccd657c04df6c2ea51a8ef2b620
#
_cell.length_a   1.000
_cell.length_b   1.000
_cell.length_c   1.000
_cell.angle_alpha   90.00
_cell.angle_beta   90.00
_cell.angle_gamma   90.00
#
_symmetry.space_group_name_H-M   'P 1'
#
loop_
_entity.id
_entity.type
_entity.pdbx_description
1 polymer ?
#
loop_
_entity_poly.entity_id
_entity_poly.type
_entity_poly.pdbx_seq_one_letter_code
_entity_poly.pdbx_strand_id
1 'polypeptide(L)'
;MAKLSNPPSLQHLVRTWRDSPERTKKVLINNARSRPIFSYAPLHVAIREMLVLRVPYHQVIELVCRAEKRADYAKVLLEILPIIRHHLDGVAPDYFQDAAPRSYSLAPDIIIPFQPPVVYGIGGQLTLPWCIFWRKNPLAGKPLSLFMTLVDEILMEDPDLETATFQLLDFSIPKDEEERRLSIRDGRDIPRLSTAERDDMLGIWAEGFRQARVEMACMKEESKDRQPEQRAPDGQGDLFQSDRS
;
A
#
# COMPACT_ATOMS: atom_id res chain seq x y z
N MET A 1 -18.33 3.84 -1.43
CA MET A 1 -17.55 4.09 -0.18
C MET A 1 -16.63 2.92 0.07
N ALA A 2 -15.32 3.17 0.22
CA ALA A 2 -14.37 2.12 0.60
C ALA A 2 -14.73 1.62 2.01
N LYS A 3 -14.73 0.29 2.17
CA LYS A 3 -15.09 -0.32 3.45
C LYS A 3 -13.80 -0.40 4.30
N LEU A 4 -13.82 0.13 5.53
CA LEU A 4 -12.86 -0.25 6.59
C LEU A 4 -13.14 -1.67 7.13
N SER A 5 -13.66 -2.55 6.26
CA SER A 5 -13.92 -3.95 6.65
C SER A 5 -12.62 -4.72 6.88
N ASN A 6 -11.59 -4.38 6.12
CA ASN A 6 -10.27 -5.01 6.23
C ASN A 6 -9.25 -3.98 6.72
N PRO A 7 -8.32 -4.39 7.59
CA PRO A 7 -7.20 -3.56 7.98
C PRO A 7 -6.35 -3.16 6.76
N PRO A 8 -5.77 -1.96 6.76
CA PRO A 8 -4.83 -1.56 5.72
C PRO A 8 -3.50 -2.33 5.84
N SER A 9 -2.65 -2.28 4.81
CA SER A 9 -1.33 -2.88 4.86
C SER A 9 -0.45 -2.26 5.96
N LEU A 10 0.61 -2.98 6.35
CA LEU A 10 1.53 -2.59 7.42
C LEU A 10 2.05 -1.15 7.26
N GLN A 11 2.48 -0.78 6.07
CA GLN A 11 2.95 0.57 5.77
C GLN A 11 1.85 1.65 5.93
N HIS A 12 0.59 1.30 5.65
CA HIS A 12 -0.53 2.21 5.86
C HIS A 12 -0.94 2.29 7.33
N LEU A 13 -0.78 1.21 8.11
CA LEU A 13 -0.94 1.24 9.55
C LEU A 13 -0.03 2.33 10.15
N VAL A 14 1.28 2.21 9.92
CA VAL A 14 2.26 3.15 10.51
C VAL A 14 2.09 4.58 10.02
N ARG A 15 1.69 4.77 8.76
CA ARG A 15 1.38 6.09 8.19
C ARG A 15 0.17 6.75 8.85
N THR A 16 -0.84 5.95 9.21
CA THR A 16 -2.09 6.43 9.81
C THR A 16 -2.04 6.53 11.32
N TRP A 17 -1.03 5.95 11.96
CA TRP A 17 -0.85 6.07 13.39
C TRP A 17 -0.76 7.53 13.85
N ARG A 18 -1.36 7.83 14.96
CA ARG A 18 -1.30 9.11 15.68
C ARG A 18 -1.19 8.81 17.18
N ASP A 19 -0.85 9.83 17.95
CA ASP A 19 -0.62 9.79 19.38
C ASP A 19 -1.90 9.58 20.24
N SER A 20 -3.06 9.48 19.60
CA SER A 20 -4.31 9.08 20.27
C SER A 20 -5.26 8.30 19.35
N PRO A 21 -6.14 7.47 19.93
CA PRO A 21 -7.14 6.73 19.18
C PRO A 21 -8.06 7.63 18.33
N GLU A 22 -8.48 8.77 18.88
CA GLU A 22 -9.40 9.72 18.21
C GLU A 22 -8.75 10.35 16.97
N ARG A 23 -7.45 10.70 17.07
CA ARG A 23 -6.71 11.25 15.94
C ARG A 23 -6.45 10.17 14.87
N THR A 24 -6.12 8.98 15.29
CA THR A 24 -5.95 7.81 14.41
C THR A 24 -7.26 7.49 13.68
N LYS A 25 -8.39 7.41 14.42
CA LYS A 25 -9.74 7.25 13.85
C LYS A 25 -10.03 8.26 12.76
N LYS A 26 -9.79 9.54 13.03
CA LYS A 26 -10.03 10.65 12.10
C LYS A 26 -9.27 10.47 10.77
N VAL A 27 -8.01 10.10 10.86
CA VAL A 27 -7.17 9.85 9.68
C VAL A 27 -7.66 8.63 8.90
N LEU A 28 -8.04 7.55 9.57
CA LEU A 28 -8.57 6.34 8.96
C LEU A 28 -9.88 6.60 8.21
N ILE A 29 -10.82 7.33 8.82
CA ILE A 29 -12.10 7.71 8.18
C ILE A 29 -11.85 8.61 6.97
N ASN A 30 -10.99 9.61 7.08
CA ASN A 30 -10.67 10.50 5.96
C ASN A 30 -10.06 9.71 4.78
N ASN A 31 -9.13 8.78 5.06
CA ASN A 31 -8.55 7.93 4.02
C ASN A 31 -9.60 7.00 3.38
N ALA A 32 -10.51 6.43 4.17
CA ALA A 32 -11.57 5.56 3.66
C ALA A 32 -12.61 6.31 2.81
N ARG A 33 -12.83 7.58 3.07
CA ARG A 33 -13.71 8.45 2.28
C ARG A 33 -13.05 8.99 1.01
N SER A 34 -11.73 9.13 1.05
CA SER A 34 -10.97 9.54 -0.12
C SER A 34 -11.00 8.41 -1.14
N ARG A 35 -11.32 8.72 -2.41
CA ARG A 35 -11.18 7.74 -3.48
C ARG A 35 -9.70 7.41 -3.62
N PRO A 36 -9.32 6.13 -3.80
CA PRO A 36 -7.95 5.80 -4.15
C PRO A 36 -7.63 6.54 -5.46
N ILE A 37 -6.74 7.52 -5.36
CA ILE A 37 -6.47 8.42 -6.46
C ILE A 37 -5.62 7.69 -7.49
N PHE A 38 -4.73 6.75 -7.02
CA PHE A 38 -3.63 6.29 -7.84
C PHE A 38 -2.99 5.02 -7.25
N SER A 39 -2.52 4.12 -8.11
CA SER A 39 -1.80 2.90 -7.73
C SER A 39 -0.38 2.90 -8.28
N TYR A 40 0.59 2.55 -7.46
CA TYR A 40 1.97 2.31 -7.88
C TYR A 40 2.24 0.87 -8.34
N ALA A 41 1.21 0.04 -8.44
CA ALA A 41 1.36 -1.34 -8.92
C ALA A 41 2.11 -1.45 -10.26
N PRO A 42 1.91 -0.55 -11.26
CA PRO A 42 2.69 -0.61 -12.50
C PRO A 42 4.21 -0.47 -12.29
N LEU A 43 4.68 0.24 -11.26
CA LEU A 43 6.12 0.34 -10.96
C LEU A 43 6.66 -0.96 -10.35
N HIS A 44 5.89 -1.65 -9.52
CA HIS A 44 6.29 -2.97 -9.02
C HIS A 44 6.41 -3.99 -10.14
N VAL A 45 5.47 -3.97 -11.09
CA VAL A 45 5.57 -4.78 -12.31
C VAL A 45 6.82 -4.39 -13.12
N ALA A 46 7.07 -3.09 -13.32
CA ALA A 46 8.24 -2.60 -14.04
C ALA A 46 9.56 -3.07 -13.41
N ILE A 47 9.68 -3.03 -12.08
CA ILE A 47 10.85 -3.56 -11.36
C ILE A 47 11.05 -5.04 -11.68
N ARG A 48 9.99 -5.85 -11.59
CA ARG A 48 10.05 -7.27 -11.90
C ARG A 48 10.46 -7.53 -13.35
N GLU A 49 9.84 -6.85 -14.30
CA GLU A 49 10.14 -7.01 -15.73
C GLU A 49 11.60 -6.65 -16.05
N MET A 50 12.13 -5.57 -15.46
CA MET A 50 13.53 -5.17 -15.65
C MET A 50 14.51 -6.10 -14.93
N LEU A 51 14.22 -6.47 -13.68
CA LEU A 51 15.15 -7.21 -12.84
C LEU A 51 15.25 -8.68 -13.24
N VAL A 52 14.12 -9.31 -13.57
CA VAL A 52 14.01 -10.76 -13.81
C VAL A 52 14.01 -11.07 -15.30
N LEU A 53 13.06 -10.47 -16.03
CA LEU A 53 12.84 -10.83 -17.43
C LEU A 53 13.74 -10.06 -18.40
N ARG A 54 14.51 -9.09 -17.86
CA ARG A 54 15.43 -8.25 -18.67
C ARG A 54 14.72 -7.55 -19.82
N VAL A 55 13.45 -7.22 -19.63
CA VAL A 55 12.66 -6.52 -20.66
C VAL A 55 13.32 -5.18 -21.00
N PRO A 56 13.53 -4.87 -22.29
CA PRO A 56 14.10 -3.60 -22.72
C PRO A 56 13.31 -2.41 -22.18
N TYR A 57 14.01 -1.38 -21.72
CA TYR A 57 13.42 -0.24 -21.03
C TYR A 57 12.30 0.44 -21.79
N HIS A 58 12.40 0.57 -23.13
CA HIS A 58 11.33 1.16 -23.96
C HIS A 58 10.03 0.36 -23.88
N GLN A 59 10.10 -0.99 -23.78
CA GLN A 59 8.92 -1.84 -23.60
C GLN A 59 8.33 -1.68 -22.20
N VAL A 60 9.16 -1.48 -21.18
CA VAL A 60 8.69 -1.21 -19.82
C VAL A 60 7.93 0.13 -19.76
N ILE A 61 8.40 1.16 -20.46
CA ILE A 61 7.65 2.42 -20.62
C ILE A 61 6.27 2.16 -21.22
N GLU A 62 6.19 1.39 -22.30
CA GLU A 62 4.92 1.05 -22.93
C GLU A 62 3.98 0.29 -21.98
N LEU A 63 4.50 -0.68 -21.20
CA LEU A 63 3.72 -1.41 -20.20
C LEU A 63 3.11 -0.46 -19.16
N VAL A 64 3.89 0.47 -18.63
CA VAL A 64 3.42 1.47 -17.66
C VAL A 64 2.35 2.37 -18.27
N CYS A 65 2.54 2.85 -19.50
CA CYS A 65 1.56 3.68 -20.19
C CYS A 65 0.26 2.93 -20.51
N ARG A 66 0.33 1.64 -20.80
CA ARG A 66 -0.88 0.80 -21.02
C ARG A 66 -1.64 0.52 -19.72
N ALA A 67 -0.92 0.37 -18.60
CA ALA A 67 -1.51 0.08 -17.30
C ALA A 67 -2.23 1.28 -16.69
N GLU A 68 -1.74 2.51 -16.91
CA GLU A 68 -2.37 3.73 -16.43
C GLU A 68 -2.78 4.63 -17.61
N LYS A 69 -4.10 4.71 -17.82
CA LYS A 69 -4.67 5.47 -18.96
C LYS A 69 -4.83 6.97 -18.70
N ARG A 70 -4.76 7.37 -17.45
CA ARG A 70 -4.89 8.78 -17.06
C ARG A 70 -3.54 9.46 -17.16
N ALA A 71 -3.44 10.44 -18.06
CA ALA A 71 -2.18 11.08 -18.42
C ALA A 71 -1.42 11.67 -17.22
N ASP A 72 -2.13 12.33 -16.28
CA ASP A 72 -1.51 12.93 -15.10
C ASP A 72 -0.86 11.88 -14.19
N TYR A 73 -1.46 10.71 -14.07
CA TYR A 73 -0.93 9.62 -13.25
C TYR A 73 0.17 8.86 -13.96
N ALA A 74 0.03 8.63 -15.27
CA ALA A 74 1.11 8.06 -16.08
C ALA A 74 2.37 8.92 -15.98
N LYS A 75 2.24 10.25 -16.00
CA LYS A 75 3.37 11.18 -15.81
C LYS A 75 4.11 10.92 -14.50
N VAL A 76 3.41 10.74 -13.39
CA VAL A 76 4.03 10.45 -12.08
C VAL A 76 4.80 9.13 -12.10
N LEU A 77 4.26 8.09 -12.76
CA LEU A 77 4.97 6.82 -12.90
C LEU A 77 6.23 6.97 -13.75
N LEU A 78 6.13 7.73 -14.84
CA LEU A 78 7.24 7.98 -15.77
C LEU A 78 8.34 8.87 -15.16
N GLU A 79 8.03 9.69 -14.16
CA GLU A 79 9.04 10.43 -13.39
C GLU A 79 9.91 9.50 -12.53
N ILE A 80 9.34 8.40 -12.02
CA ILE A 80 10.02 7.47 -11.12
C ILE A 80 10.80 6.41 -11.92
N LEU A 81 10.27 6.00 -13.05
CA LEU A 81 10.79 4.86 -13.82
C LEU A 81 12.28 4.99 -14.24
N PRO A 82 12.80 6.17 -14.67
CA PRO A 82 14.22 6.33 -14.95
C PRO A 82 15.11 6.11 -13.72
N ILE A 83 14.63 6.51 -12.54
CA ILE A 83 15.38 6.36 -11.28
C ILE A 83 15.47 4.87 -10.93
N ILE A 84 14.36 4.13 -11.08
CA ILE A 84 14.33 2.68 -10.92
C ILE A 84 15.30 2.01 -11.89
N ARG A 85 15.24 2.38 -13.18
CA ARG A 85 16.16 1.84 -14.20
C ARG A 85 17.61 2.04 -13.80
N HIS A 86 17.99 3.27 -13.42
CA HIS A 86 19.37 3.58 -13.03
C HIS A 86 19.81 2.73 -11.82
N HIS A 87 18.93 2.54 -10.84
CA HIS A 87 19.22 1.70 -9.67
C HIS A 87 19.40 0.22 -10.04
N LEU A 88 18.64 -0.28 -11.00
CA LEU A 88 18.70 -1.68 -11.43
C LEU A 88 19.74 -1.94 -12.52
N ASP A 89 20.40 -0.89 -13.03
CA ASP A 89 21.42 -1.04 -14.06
C ASP A 89 22.58 -1.86 -13.53
N GLY A 90 22.97 -2.91 -14.28
CA GLY A 90 23.99 -3.86 -13.86
C GLY A 90 23.60 -4.83 -12.73
N VAL A 91 22.43 -4.70 -12.12
CA VAL A 91 21.94 -5.67 -11.11
C VAL A 91 21.53 -6.96 -11.80
N ALA A 92 22.19 -8.07 -11.48
CA ALA A 92 21.96 -9.39 -12.07
C ALA A 92 21.72 -10.41 -10.95
N PRO A 93 20.48 -10.60 -10.48
CA PRO A 93 20.20 -11.62 -9.48
C PRO A 93 20.49 -13.01 -10.00
N ASP A 94 21.09 -13.83 -9.14
CA ASP A 94 21.26 -15.29 -9.34
C ASP A 94 20.07 -16.07 -8.74
N TYR A 95 19.26 -15.39 -7.93
CA TYR A 95 18.03 -15.92 -7.35
C TYR A 95 16.93 -14.86 -7.39
N PHE A 96 15.71 -15.31 -7.66
CA PHE A 96 14.51 -14.46 -7.65
C PHE A 96 13.28 -15.26 -7.25
N GLN A 97 12.44 -14.65 -6.41
CA GLN A 97 11.15 -15.21 -6.02
C GLN A 97 10.14 -14.10 -5.77
N ASP A 98 8.89 -14.30 -6.19
CA ASP A 98 7.79 -13.46 -5.72
C ASP A 98 7.62 -13.69 -4.20
N ALA A 99 7.61 -12.61 -3.43
CA ALA A 99 7.47 -12.74 -1.99
C ALA A 99 6.08 -13.26 -1.62
N ALA A 100 6.04 -14.29 -0.79
CA ALA A 100 4.77 -14.81 -0.29
C ALA A 100 4.04 -13.74 0.57
N PRO A 101 2.71 -13.60 0.43
CA PRO A 101 1.93 -12.76 1.33
C PRO A 101 2.10 -13.20 2.79
N ARG A 102 2.33 -12.23 3.66
CA ARG A 102 2.45 -12.42 5.10
C ARG A 102 1.47 -11.53 5.83
N SER A 103 1.34 -11.73 7.11
CA SER A 103 0.48 -10.90 7.93
C SER A 103 1.06 -10.73 9.32
N TYR A 104 0.71 -9.62 9.96
CA TYR A 104 0.97 -9.37 11.36
C TYR A 104 -0.32 -9.47 12.16
N SER A 105 -0.37 -10.37 13.14
CA SER A 105 -1.54 -10.56 14.00
C SER A 105 -1.50 -9.54 15.13
N LEU A 106 -2.16 -8.38 14.93
CA LEU A 106 -2.23 -7.32 15.93
C LEU A 106 -3.22 -7.65 17.07
N ALA A 107 -4.33 -8.26 16.70
CA ALA A 107 -5.37 -8.73 17.64
C ALA A 107 -6.18 -9.84 16.95
N PRO A 108 -7.00 -10.62 17.68
CA PRO A 108 -7.82 -11.68 17.07
C PRO A 108 -8.74 -11.19 15.96
N ASP A 109 -9.15 -9.91 16.01
CA ASP A 109 -10.03 -9.27 15.03
C ASP A 109 -9.27 -8.36 14.03
N ILE A 110 -7.94 -8.24 14.14
CA ILE A 110 -7.12 -7.32 13.35
C ILE A 110 -5.86 -8.02 12.83
N ILE A 111 -5.91 -8.45 11.57
CA ILE A 111 -4.78 -9.08 10.87
C ILE A 111 -4.30 -8.11 9.81
N ILE A 112 -3.07 -7.62 9.95
CA ILE A 112 -2.46 -6.60 9.08
C ILE A 112 -1.71 -7.29 7.94
N PRO A 113 -2.08 -7.08 6.67
CA PRO A 113 -1.36 -7.68 5.55
C PRO A 113 0.00 -7.00 5.34
N PHE A 114 1.00 -7.83 5.04
CA PHE A 114 2.34 -7.44 4.65
C PHE A 114 2.77 -8.26 3.43
N GLN A 115 3.13 -7.60 2.36
CA GLN A 115 3.58 -8.26 1.14
C GLN A 115 4.71 -7.47 0.52
N PRO A 116 5.97 -7.87 0.72
CA PRO A 116 7.08 -7.37 -0.06
C PRO A 116 6.85 -7.66 -1.55
N PRO A 117 7.33 -6.82 -2.46
CA PRO A 117 7.11 -7.04 -3.89
C PRO A 117 7.85 -8.28 -4.39
N VAL A 118 9.08 -8.47 -3.94
CA VAL A 118 9.98 -9.54 -4.40
C VAL A 118 11.01 -9.88 -3.34
N VAL A 119 11.63 -11.06 -3.48
CA VAL A 119 12.89 -11.43 -2.84
C VAL A 119 13.88 -11.74 -3.96
N TYR A 120 15.07 -11.18 -3.93
CA TYR A 120 16.12 -11.54 -4.88
C TYR A 120 17.45 -11.76 -4.17
N GLY A 121 18.32 -12.55 -4.79
CA GLY A 121 19.64 -12.86 -4.27
C GLY A 121 20.75 -12.48 -5.25
N ILE A 122 21.89 -12.07 -4.70
CA ILE A 122 23.13 -11.83 -5.43
C ILE A 122 24.27 -12.40 -4.60
N GLY A 123 25.02 -13.36 -5.18
CA GLY A 123 26.17 -13.97 -4.50
C GLY A 123 25.80 -14.64 -3.16
N GLY A 124 24.60 -15.23 -3.07
CA GLY A 124 24.09 -15.90 -1.86
C GLY A 124 23.49 -14.96 -0.80
N GLN A 125 23.50 -13.65 -1.02
CA GLN A 125 22.85 -12.69 -0.11
C GLN A 125 21.45 -12.36 -0.60
N LEU A 126 20.43 -12.65 0.21
CA LEU A 126 19.03 -12.31 -0.08
C LEU A 126 18.72 -10.84 0.28
N THR A 127 17.94 -10.22 -0.56
CA THR A 127 17.45 -8.83 -0.39
C THR A 127 15.95 -8.78 -0.58
N LEU A 128 15.27 -8.09 0.35
CA LEU A 128 13.85 -7.72 0.26
C LEU A 128 13.75 -6.21 0.05
N PRO A 129 13.57 -5.73 -1.19
CA PRO A 129 13.39 -4.31 -1.45
C PRO A 129 11.99 -3.87 -1.05
N TRP A 130 11.88 -2.76 -0.35
CA TRP A 130 10.63 -2.09 -0.04
C TRP A 130 10.61 -0.71 -0.65
N CYS A 131 9.74 -0.47 -1.61
CA CYS A 131 9.69 0.77 -2.37
C CYS A 131 8.70 1.78 -1.78
N ILE A 132 9.16 2.99 -1.53
CA ILE A 132 8.36 4.13 -1.12
C ILE A 132 8.26 5.09 -2.30
N PHE A 133 7.10 5.12 -2.98
CA PHE A 133 6.88 5.93 -4.17
C PHE A 133 6.10 7.23 -3.90
N TRP A 134 5.70 7.51 -2.67
CA TRP A 134 4.97 8.73 -2.35
C TRP A 134 5.80 9.98 -2.68
N ARG A 135 5.12 11.06 -3.02
CA ARG A 135 5.81 12.33 -3.30
C ARG A 135 6.60 12.83 -2.08
N LYS A 136 6.03 12.67 -0.88
CA LYS A 136 6.71 12.92 0.40
C LYS A 136 6.70 11.62 1.18
N ASN A 137 7.85 11.25 1.73
CA ASN A 137 7.93 10.05 2.57
C ASN A 137 7.21 10.29 3.89
N PRO A 138 6.13 9.55 4.19
CA PRO A 138 5.41 9.68 5.45
C PRO A 138 6.05 8.85 6.57
N LEU A 139 7.06 8.01 6.25
CA LEU A 139 7.73 7.15 7.20
C LEU A 139 9.01 7.82 7.69
N ALA A 140 8.90 8.51 8.83
CA ALA A 140 10.03 9.16 9.49
C ALA A 140 9.89 9.05 11.01
N GLY A 141 11.01 9.02 11.74
CA GLY A 141 11.03 8.92 13.20
C GLY A 141 10.32 7.67 13.73
N LYS A 142 9.50 7.81 14.77
CA LYS A 142 8.79 6.69 15.41
C LYS A 142 7.94 5.83 14.46
N PRO A 143 7.18 6.36 13.49
CA PRO A 143 6.48 5.55 12.49
C PRO A 143 7.41 4.63 11.68
N LEU A 144 8.59 5.10 11.29
CA LEU A 144 9.56 4.26 10.59
C LEU A 144 10.14 3.18 11.51
N SER A 145 10.48 3.53 12.76
CA SER A 145 10.93 2.56 13.75
C SER A 145 9.87 1.49 14.03
N LEU A 146 8.59 1.88 14.15
CA LEU A 146 7.48 0.93 14.28
C LEU A 146 7.39 0.00 13.06
N PHE A 147 7.45 0.57 11.86
CA PHE A 147 7.42 -0.23 10.63
C PHE A 147 8.51 -1.30 10.63
N MET A 148 9.75 -0.91 10.92
CA MET A 148 10.87 -1.85 10.92
C MET A 148 10.83 -2.86 12.08
N THR A 149 10.33 -2.47 13.27
CA THR A 149 10.10 -3.42 14.36
C THR A 149 9.13 -4.53 13.94
N LEU A 150 8.02 -4.16 13.30
CA LEU A 150 7.02 -5.13 12.84
C LEU A 150 7.51 -5.97 11.66
N VAL A 151 8.31 -5.39 10.76
CA VAL A 151 8.95 -6.14 9.65
C VAL A 151 9.88 -7.21 10.21
N ASP A 152 10.72 -6.88 11.19
CA ASP A 152 11.63 -7.87 11.79
C ASP A 152 10.84 -9.03 12.43
N GLU A 153 9.79 -8.72 13.20
CA GLU A 153 8.95 -9.75 13.82
C GLU A 153 8.33 -10.68 12.78
N ILE A 154 7.86 -10.14 11.64
CA ILE A 154 7.30 -10.93 10.54
C ILE A 154 8.39 -11.79 9.86
N LEU A 155 9.58 -11.23 9.63
CA LEU A 155 10.67 -11.95 8.95
C LEU A 155 11.31 -13.01 9.83
N MET A 156 11.38 -12.81 11.12
CA MET A 156 11.87 -13.81 12.09
C MET A 156 11.00 -15.08 12.16
N GLU A 157 9.74 -15.00 11.70
CA GLU A 157 8.87 -16.17 11.58
C GLU A 157 9.26 -17.10 10.41
N ASP A 158 10.14 -16.64 9.53
CA ASP A 158 10.57 -17.38 8.33
C ASP A 158 12.09 -17.60 8.34
N PRO A 159 12.55 -18.83 8.63
CA PRO A 159 13.97 -19.15 8.65
C PRO A 159 14.70 -18.84 7.34
N ASP A 160 14.02 -18.90 6.19
CA ASP A 160 14.60 -18.62 4.89
C ASP A 160 14.90 -17.12 4.69
N LEU A 161 14.25 -16.26 5.46
CA LEU A 161 14.39 -14.81 5.36
C LEU A 161 15.08 -14.16 6.58
N GLU A 162 15.42 -14.93 7.61
CA GLU A 162 16.05 -14.42 8.83
C GLU A 162 17.36 -13.65 8.52
N THR A 163 18.13 -14.12 7.55
CA THR A 163 19.41 -13.49 7.14
C THR A 163 19.26 -12.51 5.98
N ALA A 164 18.06 -12.33 5.45
CA ALA A 164 17.83 -11.44 4.33
C ALA A 164 17.97 -9.96 4.72
N THR A 165 18.56 -9.18 3.83
CA THR A 165 18.64 -7.73 4.02
C THR A 165 17.32 -7.08 3.61
N PHE A 166 16.63 -6.44 4.54
CA PHE A 166 15.50 -5.58 4.22
C PHE A 166 16.00 -4.20 3.79
N GLN A 167 15.69 -3.79 2.56
CA GLN A 167 16.21 -2.57 1.97
C GLN A 167 15.07 -1.60 1.66
N LEU A 168 15.08 -0.41 2.26
CA LEU A 168 14.13 0.64 1.93
C LEU A 168 14.66 1.45 0.75
N LEU A 169 13.87 1.49 -0.32
CA LEU A 169 14.11 2.27 -1.54
C LEU A 169 13.12 3.44 -1.54
N ASP A 170 13.57 4.61 -1.13
CA ASP A 170 12.75 5.81 -1.04
C ASP A 170 12.93 6.68 -2.28
N PHE A 171 11.87 6.76 -3.10
CA PHE A 171 11.78 7.54 -4.33
C PHE A 171 11.03 8.87 -4.12
N SER A 172 10.91 9.34 -2.90
CA SER A 172 10.24 10.61 -2.60
C SER A 172 11.08 11.81 -3.01
N ILE A 173 10.46 12.99 -2.95
CA ILE A 173 11.17 14.26 -3.09
C ILE A 173 11.80 14.57 -1.73
N PRO A 174 13.13 14.73 -1.63
CA PRO A 174 13.77 15.13 -0.40
C PRO A 174 13.26 16.49 0.10
N LYS A 175 13.46 16.74 1.39
CA LYS A 175 13.13 18.05 1.96
C LYS A 175 14.01 19.11 1.26
N ASP A 176 13.39 20.22 0.88
CA ASP A 176 14.04 21.36 0.22
C ASP A 176 14.54 21.09 -1.23
N GLU A 177 14.10 19.97 -1.85
CA GLU A 177 14.30 19.69 -3.27
C GLU A 177 12.95 19.67 -4.02
N GLU A 178 13.02 19.80 -5.36
CA GLU A 178 11.81 19.77 -6.22
C GLU A 178 11.67 18.44 -6.97
N GLU A 179 12.77 17.73 -7.15
CA GLU A 179 12.83 16.50 -7.93
C GLU A 179 12.94 15.26 -7.03
N ARG A 180 12.49 14.15 -7.55
CA ARG A 180 12.61 12.85 -6.89
C ARG A 180 14.05 12.37 -6.94
N ARG A 181 14.46 11.73 -5.85
CA ARG A 181 15.77 11.10 -5.75
C ARG A 181 15.63 9.77 -5.02
N LEU A 182 16.40 8.76 -5.44
CA LEU A 182 16.50 7.51 -4.70
C LEU A 182 17.41 7.69 -3.48
N SER A 183 16.84 7.41 -2.31
CA SER A 183 17.58 7.20 -1.07
C SER A 183 17.44 5.73 -0.65
N ILE A 184 18.56 5.08 -0.42
CA ILE A 184 18.61 3.67 -0.03
C ILE A 184 19.02 3.60 1.44
N ARG A 185 18.24 2.83 2.22
CA ARG A 185 18.56 2.54 3.62
C ARG A 185 18.52 1.05 3.87
N ASP A 186 19.55 0.56 4.54
CA ASP A 186 19.49 -0.78 5.11
C ASP A 186 18.52 -0.78 6.30
N GLY A 187 17.62 -1.74 6.36
CA GLY A 187 16.70 -1.87 7.48
C GLY A 187 17.42 -2.01 8.82
N ARG A 188 18.62 -2.59 8.84
CA ARG A 188 19.44 -2.74 10.05
C ARG A 188 19.88 -1.42 10.68
N ASP A 189 20.00 -0.36 9.86
CA ASP A 189 20.40 0.97 10.31
C ASP A 189 19.26 1.77 10.94
N ILE A 190 18.04 1.25 10.92
CA ILE A 190 16.86 1.93 11.45
C ILE A 190 16.62 1.47 12.87
N PRO A 191 16.52 2.41 13.84
CA PRO A 191 16.26 2.07 15.24
C PRO A 191 14.95 1.30 15.42
N ARG A 192 14.95 0.30 16.30
CA ARG A 192 13.75 -0.44 16.69
C ARG A 192 13.13 0.18 17.93
N LEU A 193 11.82 0.00 18.07
CA LEU A 193 11.11 0.35 19.27
C LEU A 193 11.31 -0.73 20.34
N SER A 194 11.26 -0.32 21.60
CA SER A 194 11.08 -1.27 22.70
C SER A 194 9.70 -1.95 22.60
N THR A 195 9.57 -3.14 23.20
CA THR A 195 8.30 -3.86 23.25
C THR A 195 7.18 -2.99 23.81
N ALA A 196 7.46 -2.24 24.89
CA ALA A 196 6.48 -1.36 25.51
C ALA A 196 6.02 -0.23 24.58
N GLU A 197 6.95 0.43 23.86
CA GLU A 197 6.60 1.48 22.90
C GLU A 197 5.83 0.94 21.71
N ARG A 198 6.22 -0.23 21.19
CA ARG A 198 5.49 -0.92 20.11
C ARG A 198 4.06 -1.23 20.54
N ASP A 199 3.88 -1.84 21.70
CA ASP A 199 2.57 -2.27 22.21
C ASP A 199 1.65 -1.08 22.48
N ASP A 200 2.18 0.01 23.03
CA ASP A 200 1.44 1.26 23.22
C ASP A 200 0.98 1.83 21.87
N MET A 201 1.88 1.95 20.89
CA MET A 201 1.54 2.47 19.57
C MET A 201 0.52 1.58 18.85
N LEU A 202 0.64 0.27 18.94
CA LEU A 202 -0.29 -0.67 18.34
C LEU A 202 -1.65 -0.67 19.06
N GLY A 203 -1.67 -0.53 20.38
CA GLY A 203 -2.89 -0.40 21.17
C GLY A 203 -3.69 0.85 20.78
N ILE A 204 -3.01 1.98 20.67
CA ILE A 204 -3.62 3.25 20.20
C ILE A 204 -4.20 3.07 18.81
N TRP A 205 -3.46 2.45 17.90
CA TRP A 205 -3.93 2.27 16.52
C TRP A 205 -5.10 1.31 16.44
N ALA A 206 -5.05 0.19 17.15
CA ALA A 206 -6.12 -0.81 17.17
C ALA A 206 -7.45 -0.23 17.68
N GLU A 207 -7.40 0.55 18.75
CA GLU A 207 -8.57 1.23 19.31
C GLU A 207 -9.13 2.25 18.30
N GLY A 208 -8.28 3.09 17.71
CA GLY A 208 -8.70 4.04 16.68
C GLY A 208 -9.30 3.36 15.45
N PHE A 209 -8.78 2.19 15.06
CA PHE A 209 -9.32 1.41 13.95
C PHE A 209 -10.70 0.82 14.27
N ARG A 210 -10.90 0.27 15.48
CA ARG A 210 -12.21 -0.24 15.91
C ARG A 210 -13.26 0.87 15.93
N GLN A 211 -12.93 2.00 16.52
CA GLN A 211 -13.80 3.18 16.53
C GLN A 211 -14.13 3.67 15.12
N ALA A 212 -13.15 3.68 14.21
CA ALA A 212 -13.37 4.06 12.82
C ALA A 212 -14.32 3.10 12.09
N ARG A 213 -14.21 1.78 12.33
CA ARG A 213 -15.09 0.76 11.77
C ARG A 213 -16.54 0.97 12.19
N VAL A 214 -16.77 1.20 13.49
CA VAL A 214 -18.11 1.46 14.05
C VAL A 214 -18.72 2.72 13.42
N GLU A 215 -18.00 3.83 13.43
CA GLU A 215 -18.49 5.10 12.88
C GLU A 215 -18.82 5.00 11.38
N MET A 216 -17.97 4.33 10.61
CA MET A 216 -18.21 4.12 9.17
C MET A 216 -19.39 3.18 8.89
N ALA A 217 -19.68 2.24 9.78
CA ALA A 217 -20.86 1.37 9.68
C ALA A 217 -22.13 2.18 9.90
N CYS A 218 -22.21 2.99 10.96
CA CYS A 218 -23.36 3.87 11.26
C CYS A 218 -23.63 4.84 10.11
N MET A 219 -22.60 5.50 9.57
CA MET A 219 -22.75 6.42 8.44
C MET A 219 -23.31 5.76 7.18
N LYS A 220 -23.00 4.47 6.99
CA LYS A 220 -23.50 3.71 5.85
C LYS A 220 -24.98 3.37 5.99
N GLU A 221 -25.43 3.05 7.19
CA GLU A 221 -26.83 2.79 7.49
C GLU A 221 -27.67 4.05 7.29
N GLU A 222 -27.23 5.18 7.86
CA GLU A 222 -27.89 6.47 7.66
C GLU A 222 -27.99 6.90 6.19
N SER A 223 -26.96 6.55 5.38
CA SER A 223 -26.98 6.87 3.95
C SER A 223 -27.91 5.99 3.13
N LYS A 224 -28.22 4.79 3.59
CA LYS A 224 -29.21 3.89 2.98
C LYS A 224 -30.64 4.36 3.27
N ASP A 225 -30.89 4.79 4.51
CA ASP A 225 -32.21 5.25 4.93
C ASP A 225 -32.59 6.59 4.25
N ARG A 226 -31.61 7.35 3.80
CA ARG A 226 -31.82 8.63 3.06
C ARG A 226 -32.00 8.45 1.55
N GLN A 227 -31.81 7.27 0.97
CA GLN A 227 -32.19 7.00 -0.41
C GLN A 227 -33.67 6.61 -0.40
N PRO A 228 -34.61 7.47 -0.90
CA PRO A 228 -35.98 7.05 -1.08
C PRO A 228 -36.00 5.85 -2.00
N GLU A 229 -36.75 4.81 -1.59
CA GLU A 229 -37.10 3.71 -2.48
C GLU A 229 -37.51 4.33 -3.81
N GLN A 230 -36.72 4.09 -4.85
CA GLN A 230 -37.20 4.29 -6.21
C GLN A 230 -38.36 3.29 -6.35
N ARG A 231 -39.58 3.81 -6.10
CA ARG A 231 -40.79 3.11 -6.49
C ARG A 231 -40.58 2.70 -7.93
N ALA A 232 -40.60 1.39 -8.18
CA ALA A 232 -40.77 0.85 -9.49
C ALA A 232 -41.95 1.63 -10.14
N PRO A 233 -41.84 2.10 -11.36
CA PRO A 233 -42.97 2.68 -12.03
C PRO A 233 -44.05 1.61 -12.03
N ASP A 234 -45.17 1.95 -11.37
CA ASP A 234 -46.38 1.14 -11.44
C ASP A 234 -46.63 0.83 -12.90
N GLY A 235 -46.54 -0.42 -13.25
CA GLY A 235 -46.91 -0.95 -14.55
C GLY A 235 -48.36 -0.63 -14.79
N GLN A 236 -48.61 0.50 -15.41
CA GLN A 236 -49.92 0.73 -16.03
C GLN A 236 -49.94 -0.07 -17.31
N GLY A 237 -50.70 -1.15 -17.15
CA GLY A 237 -51.04 -2.08 -18.21
C GLY A 237 -51.61 -1.37 -19.42
N ASP A 238 -51.08 -1.69 -20.48
CA ASP A 238 -51.71 -2.34 -21.59
C ASP A 238 -53.20 -2.07 -21.82
N LEU A 239 -53.44 -1.42 -22.90
CA LEU A 239 -54.72 -1.47 -23.58
C LEU A 239 -54.46 -1.61 -25.10
N PHE A 240 -54.06 -2.80 -25.48
CA PHE A 240 -54.31 -3.22 -26.83
C PHE A 240 -55.76 -3.65 -26.96
N GLN A 241 -56.53 -2.83 -27.54
CA GLN A 241 -57.73 -3.26 -28.26
C GLN A 241 -57.45 -3.23 -29.77
N SER A 242 -57.38 -4.43 -30.28
CA SER A 242 -57.62 -4.75 -31.65
C SER A 242 -59.01 -4.32 -32.08
N ASP A 243 -59.19 -3.74 -33.27
CA ASP A 243 -60.24 -4.13 -34.18
C ASP A 243 -59.93 -3.62 -35.58
N ARG A 244 -59.85 -4.57 -36.48
CA ARG A 244 -60.66 -4.84 -37.69
C ARG A 244 -60.78 -3.73 -38.72
N SER A 245 -60.18 -3.86 -39.81
CA SER A 245 -60.81 -4.12 -41.09
C SER A 245 -59.75 -4.26 -42.18
#